data_2aefe08ebdd7e455cec29227cabe2e95
#
_entry.id   2aefe08ebdd7e455cec29227cabe2e95
#
_cell.length_a   1.000
_cell.length_b   1.000
_cell.length_c   1.000
_cell.angle_alpha   90.00
_cell.angle_beta   90.00
_cell.angle_gamma   90.00
#
_symmetry.space_group_name_H-M   'P 1'
#
loop_
_entity.id
_entity.type
_entity.pdbx_description
1 polymer ?
#
loop_
_entity_poly.entity_id
_entity_poly.type
_entity_poly.pdbx_seq_one_letter_code
_entity_poly.pdbx_strand_id
1 'polypeptide(L)'
;MARSIPVGLMTALTQAAIQPYYAVEMLFDTAPVRFWSGLGERIIEGNTYLGAGSLMRISELEEVGDLSAKSATVSFSGIPPELVSLALVEPYQRRVCRVLLGETSTAPAVEMFSGKMNTMTIEDAPDSAIIQLSIESRLVELGRSKPRRYNHESHIARYPGDNFFSFVADLQDRQVPWGRTQV
;
A
#
# COMPACT_ATOMS: atom_id res chain seq x y z
N MET A 1 -8.47 11.15 12.16
CA MET A 1 -8.41 12.40 11.36
C MET A 1 -9.66 12.50 10.53
N ALA A 2 -10.34 13.64 10.50
CA ALA A 2 -11.48 13.82 9.60
C ALA A 2 -10.98 13.81 8.15
N ARG A 3 -11.54 12.93 7.31
CA ARG A 3 -11.25 12.93 5.88
C ARG A 3 -11.94 14.13 5.23
N SER A 4 -11.20 14.83 4.36
CA SER A 4 -11.79 15.85 3.51
C SER A 4 -12.55 15.16 2.38
N ILE A 5 -13.86 15.11 2.49
CA ILE A 5 -14.72 14.58 1.41
C ILE A 5 -14.97 15.74 0.43
N PRO A 6 -14.70 15.56 -0.86
CA PRO A 6 -15.00 16.59 -1.86
C PRO A 6 -16.48 16.96 -1.87
N VAL A 7 -16.75 18.25 -2.02
CA VAL A 7 -18.14 18.77 -2.02
C VAL A 7 -19.00 18.08 -3.08
N GLY A 8 -18.44 17.75 -4.25
CA GLY A 8 -19.15 17.04 -5.30
C GLY A 8 -19.64 15.65 -4.86
N LEU A 9 -18.80 14.90 -4.13
CA LEU A 9 -19.20 13.58 -3.60
C LEU A 9 -20.25 13.74 -2.48
N MET A 10 -20.09 14.71 -1.60
CA MET A 10 -21.11 15.02 -0.58
C MET A 10 -22.47 15.31 -1.22
N THR A 11 -22.48 16.14 -2.27
CA THR A 11 -23.72 16.46 -3.00
C THR A 11 -24.31 15.24 -3.68
N ALA A 12 -23.49 14.39 -4.30
CA ALA A 12 -23.96 13.17 -4.95
C ALA A 12 -24.56 12.16 -3.94
N LEU A 13 -23.94 12.03 -2.77
CA LEU A 13 -24.44 11.14 -1.70
C LEU A 13 -25.76 11.61 -1.05
N THR A 14 -26.17 12.87 -1.27
CA THR A 14 -27.48 13.39 -0.81
C THR A 14 -28.61 13.20 -1.83
N GLN A 15 -28.32 12.65 -3.01
CA GLN A 15 -29.34 12.39 -4.04
C GLN A 15 -30.27 11.24 -3.64
N ALA A 16 -31.48 11.23 -4.21
CA ALA A 16 -32.47 10.18 -3.94
C ALA A 16 -32.05 8.80 -4.48
N ALA A 17 -31.20 8.75 -5.49
CA ALA A 17 -30.64 7.52 -6.05
C ALA A 17 -29.10 7.67 -6.10
N ILE A 18 -28.41 6.79 -5.40
CA ILE A 18 -26.94 6.76 -5.35
C ILE A 18 -26.44 5.45 -6.00
N GLN A 19 -25.41 5.56 -6.83
CA GLN A 19 -24.72 4.41 -7.41
C GLN A 19 -23.24 4.46 -7.01
N PRO A 20 -22.92 4.05 -5.78
CA PRO A 20 -21.55 4.04 -5.32
C PRO A 20 -20.73 2.98 -6.04
N TYR A 21 -19.46 3.26 -6.26
CA TYR A 21 -18.50 2.28 -6.75
C TYR A 21 -17.23 2.30 -5.92
N TYR A 22 -16.57 1.16 -5.89
CA TYR A 22 -15.21 1.03 -5.38
C TYR A 22 -14.23 0.93 -6.53
N ALA A 23 -13.03 1.44 -6.32
CA ALA A 23 -11.92 1.25 -7.24
C ALA A 23 -10.66 0.91 -6.45
N VAL A 24 -9.82 0.08 -7.06
CA VAL A 24 -8.56 -0.39 -6.47
C VAL A 24 -7.44 -0.09 -7.46
N GLU A 25 -6.40 0.55 -6.96
CA GLU A 25 -5.18 0.85 -7.71
C GLU A 25 -4.01 0.14 -7.04
N MET A 26 -3.35 -0.72 -7.77
CA MET A 26 -2.15 -1.45 -7.37
C MET A 26 -0.97 -0.91 -8.18
N LEU A 27 0.00 -0.32 -7.50
CA LEU A 27 1.17 0.30 -8.13
C LEU A 27 2.32 -0.72 -8.17
N PHE A 28 2.40 -1.48 -9.25
CA PHE A 28 3.55 -2.33 -9.54
C PHE A 28 4.70 -1.51 -10.15
N ASP A 29 5.89 -2.08 -10.21
CA ASP A 29 7.08 -1.39 -10.73
C ASP A 29 7.00 -1.17 -12.25
N THR A 30 6.47 -2.13 -13.00
CA THR A 30 6.37 -2.06 -14.46
C THR A 30 5.19 -1.19 -14.87
N ALA A 31 3.98 -1.45 -14.36
CA ALA A 31 2.78 -0.69 -14.68
C ALA A 31 1.74 -0.79 -13.57
N PRO A 32 0.98 0.28 -13.31
CA PRO A 32 -0.12 0.23 -12.36
C PRO A 32 -1.27 -0.62 -12.91
N VAL A 33 -1.86 -1.44 -12.05
CA VAL A 33 -3.06 -2.23 -12.33
C VAL A 33 -4.24 -1.60 -11.61
N ARG A 34 -5.33 -1.35 -12.33
CA ARG A 34 -6.48 -0.59 -11.84
C ARG A 34 -7.79 -1.28 -12.18
N PHE A 35 -8.60 -1.51 -11.15
CA PHE A 35 -9.94 -2.11 -11.28
C PHE A 35 -10.99 -1.24 -10.61
N TRP A 36 -12.22 -1.33 -11.08
CA TRP A 36 -13.38 -0.74 -10.42
C TRP A 36 -14.56 -1.72 -10.42
N SER A 37 -15.50 -1.53 -9.51
CA SER A 37 -16.62 -2.45 -9.27
C SER A 37 -17.73 -2.41 -10.32
N GLY A 38 -17.62 -1.60 -11.34
CA GLY A 38 -18.57 -1.55 -12.44
C GLY A 38 -18.12 -2.37 -13.65
N LEU A 39 -18.79 -2.18 -14.77
CA LEU A 39 -18.52 -2.85 -16.04
C LEU A 39 -17.84 -1.88 -17.02
N GLY A 40 -16.99 -2.42 -17.90
CA GLY A 40 -16.27 -1.65 -18.90
C GLY A 40 -15.16 -0.77 -18.33
N GLU A 41 -14.71 0.19 -19.09
CA GLU A 41 -13.65 1.11 -18.70
C GLU A 41 -14.22 2.38 -18.07
N ARG A 42 -13.53 2.90 -17.07
CA ARG A 42 -13.86 4.17 -16.42
C ARG A 42 -12.60 4.98 -16.15
N ILE A 43 -12.69 6.29 -16.40
CA ILE A 43 -11.62 7.23 -16.04
C ILE A 43 -11.89 7.76 -14.63
N ILE A 44 -10.95 7.52 -13.72
CA ILE A 44 -10.98 7.99 -12.33
C ILE A 44 -9.65 8.70 -12.06
N GLU A 45 -9.69 9.94 -11.59
CA GLU A 45 -8.48 10.77 -11.36
C GLU A 45 -7.52 10.84 -12.56
N GLY A 46 -8.08 10.83 -13.79
CA GLY A 46 -7.28 10.87 -15.03
C GLY A 46 -6.65 9.53 -15.45
N ASN A 47 -6.92 8.45 -14.71
CA ASN A 47 -6.43 7.11 -15.01
C ASN A 47 -7.57 6.19 -15.45
N THR A 48 -7.29 5.28 -16.38
CA THR A 48 -8.26 4.27 -16.83
C THR A 48 -8.30 3.08 -15.87
N TYR A 49 -9.48 2.73 -15.43
CA TYR A 49 -9.77 1.56 -14.59
C TYR A 49 -10.61 0.56 -15.38
N LEU A 50 -10.25 -0.71 -15.26
CA LEU A 50 -10.98 -1.81 -15.90
C LEU A 50 -12.11 -2.30 -14.99
N GLY A 51 -13.26 -2.58 -15.55
CA GLY A 51 -14.41 -3.08 -14.80
C GLY A 51 -14.20 -4.52 -14.35
N ALA A 52 -14.24 -4.74 -13.05
CA ALA A 52 -14.26 -6.08 -12.44
C ALA A 52 -15.69 -6.53 -12.09
N GLY A 53 -16.65 -5.63 -12.16
CA GLY A 53 -18.05 -5.91 -11.86
C GLY A 53 -18.26 -6.46 -10.43
N SER A 54 -19.18 -7.41 -10.29
CA SER A 54 -19.44 -8.09 -9.03
C SER A 54 -18.34 -9.06 -8.60
N LEU A 55 -17.30 -9.21 -9.40
CA LEU A 55 -16.19 -10.10 -9.15
C LEU A 55 -15.14 -9.50 -8.18
N MET A 56 -15.23 -8.20 -7.89
CA MET A 56 -14.39 -7.53 -6.91
C MET A 56 -15.13 -7.41 -5.57
N ARG A 57 -14.47 -7.83 -4.49
CA ARG A 57 -14.94 -7.67 -3.12
C ARG A 57 -13.84 -7.02 -2.27
N ILE A 58 -14.27 -6.16 -1.37
CA ILE A 58 -13.39 -5.50 -0.40
C ILE A 58 -13.88 -5.89 0.99
N SER A 59 -12.96 -6.29 1.88
CA SER A 59 -13.30 -6.55 3.28
C SER A 59 -13.77 -5.27 3.96
N GLU A 60 -14.29 -5.41 5.16
CA GLU A 60 -14.57 -4.26 6.02
C GLU A 60 -13.30 -3.43 6.22
N LEU A 61 -13.45 -2.12 6.05
CA LEU A 61 -12.38 -1.15 6.26
C LEU A 61 -12.56 -0.52 7.64
N GLU A 62 -11.73 -0.93 8.59
CA GLU A 62 -11.78 -0.39 9.95
C GLU A 62 -10.87 0.82 10.10
N GLU A 63 -11.40 1.89 10.67
CA GLU A 63 -10.64 3.02 11.17
C GLU A 63 -10.74 3.11 12.68
N VAL A 64 -9.62 3.10 13.33
CA VAL A 64 -9.52 3.23 14.78
C VAL A 64 -8.72 4.49 15.14
N GLY A 65 -9.08 5.11 16.24
CA GLY A 65 -8.40 6.31 16.73
C GLY A 65 -7.04 6.04 17.39
N ASP A 66 -6.70 4.79 17.60
CA ASP A 66 -5.41 4.37 18.13
C ASP A 66 -4.37 4.15 16.99
N LEU A 67 -3.11 3.96 17.36
CA LEU A 67 -2.02 3.68 16.40
C LEU A 67 -1.97 2.20 15.97
N SER A 68 -3.06 1.44 16.12
CA SER A 68 -3.08 0.06 15.69
C SER A 68 -3.06 -0.04 14.16
N ALA A 69 -2.22 -0.93 13.67
CA ALA A 69 -2.14 -1.20 12.25
C ALA A 69 -3.33 -2.06 11.82
N LYS A 70 -4.11 -1.57 10.87
CA LYS A 70 -5.23 -2.30 10.26
C LYS A 70 -4.85 -2.79 8.89
N SER A 71 -5.49 -3.88 8.46
CA SER A 71 -5.36 -4.46 7.14
C SER A 71 -6.69 -4.49 6.44
N ALA A 72 -6.65 -4.45 5.11
CA ALA A 72 -7.79 -4.67 4.25
C ALA A 72 -7.49 -5.82 3.31
N THR A 73 -8.51 -6.58 2.94
CA THR A 73 -8.40 -7.64 1.94
C THR A 73 -9.26 -7.27 0.74
N VAL A 74 -8.65 -7.33 -0.43
CA VAL A 74 -9.34 -7.19 -1.71
C VAL A 74 -9.33 -8.53 -2.41
N SER A 75 -10.49 -9.02 -2.80
CA SER A 75 -10.63 -10.28 -3.53
C SER A 75 -11.15 -9.99 -4.93
N PHE A 76 -10.52 -10.62 -5.91
CA PHE A 76 -10.91 -10.54 -7.30
C PHE A 76 -11.21 -11.96 -7.83
N SER A 77 -12.26 -12.11 -8.60
CA SER A 77 -12.63 -13.36 -9.27
C SER A 77 -12.72 -13.10 -10.78
N GLY A 78 -12.39 -14.13 -11.58
CA GLY A 78 -12.53 -14.02 -13.04
C GLY A 78 -11.57 -13.05 -13.74
N ILE A 79 -10.40 -12.82 -13.17
CA ILE A 79 -9.38 -11.91 -13.74
C ILE A 79 -8.73 -12.56 -14.98
N PRO A 80 -8.44 -11.77 -16.02
CA PRO A 80 -7.69 -12.24 -17.18
C PRO A 80 -6.35 -12.89 -16.80
N PRO A 81 -5.97 -14.02 -17.43
CA PRO A 81 -4.72 -14.74 -17.10
C PRO A 81 -3.46 -13.88 -17.20
N GLU A 82 -3.47 -12.86 -18.07
CA GLU A 82 -2.35 -11.94 -18.25
C GLU A 82 -2.06 -11.13 -17.00
N LEU A 83 -3.11 -10.73 -16.27
CA LEU A 83 -2.97 -10.00 -15.00
C LEU A 83 -2.56 -10.92 -13.85
N VAL A 84 -2.99 -12.18 -13.89
CA VAL A 84 -2.51 -13.19 -12.95
C VAL A 84 -1.00 -13.42 -13.14
N SER A 85 -0.55 -13.52 -14.38
CA SER A 85 0.87 -13.72 -14.69
C SER A 85 1.73 -12.54 -14.24
N LEU A 86 1.26 -11.30 -14.41
CA LEU A 86 1.94 -10.11 -13.93
C LEU A 86 2.07 -10.13 -12.38
N ALA A 87 0.99 -10.46 -11.70
CA ALA A 87 0.97 -10.53 -10.25
C ALA A 87 1.88 -11.64 -9.67
N LEU A 88 2.12 -12.71 -10.44
CA LEU A 88 3.03 -13.80 -10.05
C LEU A 88 4.50 -13.50 -10.33
N VAL A 89 4.80 -12.73 -11.37
CA VAL A 89 6.17 -12.50 -11.83
C VAL A 89 6.78 -11.27 -11.15
N GLU A 90 5.98 -10.25 -10.87
CA GLU A 90 6.50 -9.01 -10.28
C GLU A 90 6.51 -9.04 -8.75
N PRO A 91 7.52 -8.42 -8.12
CA PRO A 91 7.57 -8.25 -6.67
C PRO A 91 6.51 -7.24 -6.21
N TYR A 92 5.32 -7.74 -5.86
CA TYR A 92 4.20 -6.92 -5.39
C TYR A 92 4.34 -6.47 -3.93
N GLN A 93 5.10 -7.23 -3.14
CA GLN A 93 5.23 -6.94 -1.70
C GLN A 93 5.77 -5.54 -1.45
N ARG A 94 5.16 -4.83 -0.49
CA ARG A 94 5.49 -3.45 -0.10
C ARG A 94 5.21 -2.39 -1.16
N ARG A 95 4.61 -2.75 -2.31
CA ARG A 95 4.10 -1.78 -3.27
C ARG A 95 2.80 -1.17 -2.77
N VAL A 96 2.54 0.07 -3.17
CA VAL A 96 1.37 0.81 -2.71
C VAL A 96 0.11 0.26 -3.37
N CYS A 97 -0.93 0.10 -2.55
CA CYS A 97 -2.28 -0.17 -3.02
C CYS A 97 -3.23 0.86 -2.40
N ARG A 98 -4.13 1.40 -3.22
CA ARG A 98 -5.13 2.39 -2.83
C ARG A 98 -6.53 1.83 -3.10
N VAL A 99 -7.43 2.05 -2.16
CA VAL A 99 -8.85 1.75 -2.31
C VAL A 99 -9.61 3.06 -2.33
N LEU A 100 -10.35 3.28 -3.39
CA LEU A 100 -11.12 4.49 -3.63
C LEU A 100 -12.61 4.19 -3.57
N LEU A 101 -13.37 5.15 -3.10
CA LEU A 101 -14.83 5.17 -3.15
C LEU A 101 -15.27 6.37 -4.00
N GLY A 102 -16.14 6.14 -4.93
CA GLY A 102 -16.75 7.19 -5.74
C GLY A 102 -18.22 6.95 -5.99
N GLU A 103 -18.83 7.85 -6.73
CA GLU A 103 -20.21 7.78 -7.17
C GLU A 103 -20.25 7.95 -8.69
N THR A 104 -21.21 7.26 -9.36
CA THR A 104 -21.20 7.09 -10.82
C THR A 104 -21.51 8.37 -11.57
N SER A 105 -22.25 9.32 -10.98
CA SER A 105 -22.79 10.47 -11.71
C SER A 105 -21.75 11.49 -12.12
N THR A 106 -20.76 11.82 -11.28
CA THR A 106 -19.67 12.77 -11.65
C THR A 106 -18.71 13.11 -10.49
N ALA A 107 -18.96 12.63 -9.30
CA ALA A 107 -18.19 13.07 -8.15
C ALA A 107 -16.74 12.54 -8.20
N PRO A 108 -15.77 13.31 -7.73
CA PRO A 108 -14.42 12.81 -7.58
C PRO A 108 -14.39 11.65 -6.58
N ALA A 109 -13.56 10.65 -6.85
CA ALA A 109 -13.36 9.54 -5.92
C ALA A 109 -12.60 10.01 -4.67
N VAL A 110 -12.82 9.30 -3.56
CA VAL A 110 -12.13 9.54 -2.28
C VAL A 110 -11.33 8.30 -1.89
N GLU A 111 -10.10 8.49 -1.48
CA GLU A 111 -9.28 7.42 -0.94
C GLU A 111 -9.84 6.96 0.42
N MET A 112 -10.37 5.73 0.45
CA MET A 112 -10.88 5.11 1.67
C MET A 112 -9.79 4.41 2.46
N PHE A 113 -8.84 3.80 1.77
CA PHE A 113 -7.74 3.11 2.39
C PHE A 113 -6.50 3.18 1.50
N SER A 114 -5.34 3.36 2.11
CA SER A 114 -4.05 3.30 1.42
C SER A 114 -3.08 2.52 2.28
N GLY A 115 -2.41 1.58 1.65
CA GLY A 115 -1.49 0.70 2.35
C GLY A 115 -0.47 0.09 1.41
N LYS A 116 0.20 -0.93 1.92
CA LYS A 116 1.18 -1.71 1.15
C LYS A 116 0.67 -3.12 0.95
N MET A 117 0.84 -3.64 -0.25
CA MET A 117 0.54 -5.03 -0.56
C MET A 117 1.45 -5.94 0.26
N ASN A 118 0.86 -6.91 0.97
CA ASN A 118 1.60 -7.83 1.83
C ASN A 118 1.56 -9.24 1.28
N THR A 119 0.41 -9.89 1.30
CA THR A 119 0.25 -11.26 0.85
C THR A 119 -0.75 -11.32 -0.29
N MET A 120 -0.40 -12.04 -1.34
CA MET A 120 -1.30 -12.35 -2.43
C MET A 120 -1.49 -13.87 -2.48
N THR A 121 -2.72 -14.32 -2.37
CA THR A 121 -3.08 -15.74 -2.49
C THR A 121 -3.89 -15.91 -3.77
N ILE A 122 -3.54 -16.89 -4.56
CA ILE A 122 -4.25 -17.24 -5.79
C ILE A 122 -4.84 -18.62 -5.56
N GLU A 123 -6.15 -18.70 -5.57
CA GLU A 123 -6.92 -19.93 -5.50
C GLU A 123 -7.43 -20.22 -6.91
N ASP A 124 -6.87 -21.24 -7.52
CA ASP A 124 -7.28 -21.71 -8.85
C ASP A 124 -8.30 -22.84 -8.69
N ALA A 125 -9.54 -22.55 -9.08
CA ALA A 125 -10.63 -23.50 -9.09
C ALA A 125 -11.05 -23.79 -10.56
N PRO A 126 -11.63 -24.97 -10.86
CA PRO A 126 -11.96 -25.37 -12.24
C PRO A 126 -12.80 -24.35 -13.01
N ASP A 127 -13.65 -23.58 -12.31
CA ASP A 127 -14.59 -22.64 -12.91
C ASP A 127 -14.21 -21.16 -12.69
N SER A 128 -13.27 -20.87 -11.80
CA SER A 128 -12.88 -19.48 -11.51
C SER A 128 -11.55 -19.40 -10.75
N ALA A 129 -10.69 -18.49 -11.13
CA ALA A 129 -9.54 -18.11 -10.32
C ALA A 129 -9.90 -16.97 -9.39
N ILE A 130 -9.57 -17.08 -8.12
CA ILE A 130 -9.77 -16.05 -7.11
C ILE A 130 -8.41 -15.56 -6.64
N ILE A 131 -8.18 -14.26 -6.73
CA ILE A 131 -7.00 -13.61 -6.17
C ILE A 131 -7.42 -12.86 -4.93
N GLN A 132 -6.77 -13.14 -3.81
CA GLN A 132 -6.95 -12.39 -2.56
C GLN A 132 -5.68 -11.62 -2.25
N LEU A 133 -5.79 -10.31 -2.18
CA LEU A 133 -4.70 -9.40 -1.84
C LEU A 133 -4.92 -8.80 -0.46
N SER A 134 -4.01 -9.08 0.46
CA SER A 134 -3.96 -8.41 1.76
C SER A 134 -3.14 -7.13 1.67
N ILE A 135 -3.72 -6.04 2.14
CA ILE A 135 -3.12 -4.70 2.14
C ILE A 135 -2.95 -4.27 3.59
N GLU A 136 -1.73 -3.96 4.00
CA GLU A 136 -1.42 -3.48 5.34
C GLU A 136 -1.32 -1.95 5.38
N SER A 137 -1.88 -1.35 6.42
CA SER A 137 -1.70 0.09 6.68
C SER A 137 -0.21 0.45 6.82
N ARG A 138 0.14 1.67 6.45
CA ARG A 138 1.49 2.22 6.65
C ARG A 138 1.94 2.21 8.12
N LEU A 139 1.01 2.14 9.07
CA LEU A 139 1.32 2.07 10.50
C LEU A 139 2.09 0.81 10.88
N VAL A 140 1.98 -0.29 10.12
CA VAL A 140 2.80 -1.50 10.29
C VAL A 140 4.30 -1.19 10.25
N GLU A 141 4.70 -0.18 9.47
CA GLU A 141 6.11 0.22 9.36
C GLU A 141 6.67 0.81 10.65
N LEU A 142 5.84 1.36 11.53
CA LEU A 142 6.27 1.88 12.83
C LEU A 142 6.76 0.75 13.75
N GLY A 143 6.15 -0.43 13.65
CA GLY A 143 6.53 -1.62 14.45
C GLY A 143 7.70 -2.41 13.84
N ARG A 144 8.09 -2.13 12.61
CA ARG A 144 9.19 -2.85 11.94
C ARG A 144 10.53 -2.21 12.25
N SER A 145 11.46 -2.99 12.80
CA SER A 145 12.84 -2.55 12.98
C SER A 145 13.48 -2.27 11.61
N LYS A 146 14.11 -1.11 11.48
CA LYS A 146 14.89 -0.80 10.27
C LYS A 146 16.28 -1.43 10.40
N PRO A 147 16.85 -2.01 9.32
CA PRO A 147 18.19 -2.59 9.35
C PRO A 147 19.25 -1.48 9.30
N ARG A 148 19.21 -0.61 10.33
CA ARG A 148 20.18 0.47 10.50
C ARG A 148 21.14 0.10 11.61
N ARG A 149 22.40 0.22 11.36
CA ARG A 149 23.47 0.02 12.33
C ARG A 149 24.24 1.32 12.52
N TYR A 150 24.73 1.53 13.74
CA TYR A 150 25.63 2.65 14.06
C TYR A 150 27.06 2.25 13.71
N ASN A 151 27.32 2.02 12.40
CA ASN A 151 28.63 1.73 11.87
C ASN A 151 28.86 2.56 10.61
N HIS A 152 30.13 2.67 10.23
CA HIS A 152 30.57 3.50 9.12
C HIS A 152 29.94 3.10 7.78
N GLU A 153 29.87 1.79 7.47
CA GLU A 153 29.34 1.26 6.23
C GLU A 153 27.84 1.59 6.05
N SER A 154 27.06 1.40 7.12
CA SER A 154 25.63 1.71 7.10
C SER A 154 25.37 3.22 6.99
N HIS A 155 26.30 4.04 7.49
CA HIS A 155 26.21 5.49 7.40
C HIS A 155 26.56 5.99 6.01
N ILE A 156 27.71 5.59 5.45
CA ILE A 156 28.17 5.99 4.10
C ILE A 156 27.18 5.54 3.01
N ALA A 157 26.57 4.36 3.15
CA ALA A 157 25.57 3.88 2.19
C ALA A 157 24.39 4.86 2.03
N ARG A 158 24.13 5.70 3.02
CA ARG A 158 23.06 6.71 3.01
C ARG A 158 23.56 8.13 2.77
N TYR A 159 24.69 8.45 3.34
CA TYR A 159 25.33 9.77 3.28
C TYR A 159 26.75 9.62 2.73
N PRO A 160 26.89 9.48 1.40
CA PRO A 160 28.19 9.31 0.76
C PRO A 160 29.12 10.50 1.08
N GLY A 161 30.31 10.20 1.58
CA GLY A 161 31.32 11.21 1.94
C GLY A 161 31.25 11.69 3.39
N ASP A 162 30.24 11.29 4.18
CA ASP A 162 30.18 11.61 5.60
C ASP A 162 30.96 10.57 6.43
N ASN A 163 32.04 11.02 7.07
CA ASN A 163 32.94 10.18 7.86
C ASN A 163 32.65 10.20 9.37
N PHE A 164 31.46 10.67 9.80
CA PHE A 164 31.15 10.81 11.21
C PHE A 164 31.32 9.50 12.02
N PHE A 165 31.02 8.35 11.45
CA PHE A 165 31.19 7.05 12.11
C PHE A 165 32.47 6.30 11.75
N SER A 166 33.46 6.93 11.12
CA SER A 166 34.70 6.25 10.71
C SER A 166 35.52 5.70 11.87
N PHE A 167 35.41 6.30 13.05
CA PHE A 167 36.14 5.91 14.26
C PHE A 167 35.43 4.82 15.08
N VAL A 168 34.20 4.44 14.76
CA VAL A 168 33.42 3.49 15.58
C VAL A 168 34.07 2.11 15.62
N ALA A 169 34.70 1.67 14.52
CA ALA A 169 35.44 0.41 14.49
C ALA A 169 36.64 0.42 15.44
N ASP A 170 37.36 1.55 15.50
CA ASP A 170 38.56 1.69 16.33
C ASP A 170 38.25 1.79 17.82
N LEU A 171 37.02 2.24 18.17
CA LEU A 171 36.57 2.33 19.55
C LEU A 171 36.21 0.96 20.17
N GLN A 172 35.92 -0.03 19.36
CA GLN A 172 35.46 -1.32 19.82
C GLN A 172 36.49 -2.03 20.72
N ASP A 173 37.78 -1.91 20.37
CA ASP A 173 38.88 -2.58 21.08
C ASP A 173 39.73 -1.60 21.88
N ARG A 174 39.39 -0.32 21.90
CA ARG A 174 40.18 0.71 22.58
C ARG A 174 39.82 0.80 24.05
N GLN A 175 40.76 0.48 24.93
CA GLN A 175 40.66 0.75 26.36
C GLN A 175 40.75 2.24 26.62
N VAL A 176 39.66 2.87 27.02
CA VAL A 176 39.65 4.30 27.39
C VAL A 176 39.71 4.38 28.93
N PRO A 177 40.84 4.78 29.52
CA PRO A 177 40.95 4.94 30.97
C PRO A 177 40.18 6.18 31.42
N TRP A 178 39.05 5.98 32.08
CA TRP A 178 38.23 7.05 32.65
C TRP A 178 38.87 7.54 33.95
N GLY A 179 39.41 8.76 33.93
CA GLY A 179 39.89 9.43 35.13
C GLY A 179 41.21 8.90 35.71
N ARG A 180 41.99 8.12 34.96
CA ARG A 180 43.34 7.69 35.36
C ARG A 180 44.34 8.10 34.31
N THR A 181 45.29 8.94 34.70
CA THR A 181 46.49 9.19 33.88
C THR A 181 47.30 7.90 33.83
N GLN A 182 47.54 7.36 32.62
CA GLN A 182 48.51 6.28 32.46
C GLN A 182 49.91 6.92 32.69
N VAL A 183 50.63 6.42 33.71
CA VAL A 183 52.04 6.68 33.93
C VAL A 183 52.81 5.72 33.07
#